data_1a52f1ba5099767724697be349da71c5
#
_entry.id   1a52f1ba5099767724697be349da71c5
#
_cell.length_a   1.000
_cell.length_b   1.000
_cell.length_c   1.000
_cell.angle_alpha   90.00
_cell.angle_beta   90.00
_cell.angle_gamma   90.00
#
_symmetry.space_group_name_H-M   'P 1'
#
loop_
_entity.id
_entity.type
_entity.pdbx_description
1 polymer ?
#
loop_
_entity_poly.entity_id
_entity_poly.type
_entity_poly.pdbx_seq_one_letter_code
_entity_poly.pdbx_strand_id
1 'polypeptide(L)'
;TGGYMSLPLCVAARILNIKIYLLEPNMVIGRANKFFLKFCKKIICYSENIIGFHKDFKNKLKIINPLVRKKYYNEKLKEYDNEKFTLILIGGSQGAQIFDKILHESIIEVSKIKPLKVIHQTNKKNIDTLKNLYSENTIDNFIFDFDQNINLLIGQADLCITRAGASSLAEISLLNKPFVAIPLPSSKDNHQLENANYYKNKGCCWVVDQIDFDKKKFEDLLLNILSNKDEILIKKNNLEKLNYQNTWNNVNQNLLNVINEN
;
A
#
# COMPACT_ATOMS: atom_id res chain seq x y z
N THR A 1 -2.38 6.07 -16.39
CA THR A 1 -1.86 5.09 -15.44
C THR A 1 -1.57 3.75 -16.11
N GLY A 2 -0.81 3.49 -17.09
CA GLY A 2 -0.40 2.19 -17.61
C GLY A 2 -1.46 1.07 -17.69
N GLY A 3 -1.08 -0.07 -18.22
CA GLY A 3 -1.97 -1.21 -18.44
C GLY A 3 -2.50 -1.27 -19.87
N TYR A 4 -3.07 -2.42 -20.25
CA TYR A 4 -3.53 -2.67 -21.63
C TYR A 4 -4.60 -1.68 -22.10
N MET A 5 -5.48 -1.23 -21.20
CA MET A 5 -6.54 -0.28 -21.52
C MET A 5 -6.04 1.11 -21.92
N SER A 6 -4.82 1.50 -21.52
CA SER A 6 -4.24 2.79 -21.91
C SER A 6 -3.63 2.78 -23.32
N LEU A 7 -3.31 1.61 -23.89
CA LEU A 7 -2.67 1.50 -25.20
C LEU A 7 -3.50 2.13 -26.32
N PRO A 8 -4.78 1.79 -26.53
CA PRO A 8 -5.60 2.39 -27.61
C PRO A 8 -5.71 3.92 -27.46
N LEU A 9 -5.88 4.39 -26.20
CA LEU A 9 -6.01 5.83 -25.92
C LEU A 9 -4.73 6.58 -26.26
N CYS A 10 -3.57 6.04 -25.87
CA CYS A 10 -2.27 6.66 -26.16
C CYS A 10 -1.95 6.64 -27.67
N VAL A 11 -2.33 5.58 -28.39
CA VAL A 11 -2.19 5.51 -29.85
C VAL A 11 -3.09 6.57 -30.53
N ALA A 12 -4.36 6.65 -30.15
CA ALA A 12 -5.26 7.66 -30.67
C ALA A 12 -4.78 9.09 -30.38
N ALA A 13 -4.33 9.34 -29.16
CA ALA A 13 -3.74 10.65 -28.79
C ALA A 13 -2.53 11.00 -29.64
N ARG A 14 -1.68 9.99 -29.96
CA ARG A 14 -0.51 10.19 -30.83
C ARG A 14 -0.91 10.54 -32.28
N ILE A 15 -1.93 9.86 -32.83
CA ILE A 15 -2.45 10.13 -34.18
C ILE A 15 -3.05 11.53 -34.24
N LEU A 16 -3.81 11.92 -33.20
CA LEU A 16 -4.49 13.22 -33.12
C LEU A 16 -3.58 14.37 -32.61
N ASN A 17 -2.30 14.11 -32.44
CA ASN A 17 -1.31 15.07 -31.94
C ASN A 17 -1.66 15.68 -30.56
N ILE A 18 -2.37 14.92 -29.69
CA ILE A 18 -2.73 15.30 -28.34
C ILE A 18 -1.54 15.02 -27.40
N LYS A 19 -1.22 15.98 -26.51
CA LYS A 19 -0.14 15.83 -25.52
C LYS A 19 -0.45 14.66 -24.56
N ILE A 20 0.50 13.73 -24.39
CA ILE A 20 0.37 12.58 -23.50
C ILE A 20 1.14 12.84 -22.20
N TYR A 21 0.48 12.68 -21.07
CA TYR A 21 1.08 12.66 -19.74
C TYR A 21 0.89 11.26 -19.16
N LEU A 22 1.97 10.65 -18.70
CA LEU A 22 1.95 9.32 -18.09
C LEU A 22 2.01 9.44 -16.56
N LEU A 23 1.40 8.49 -15.86
CA LEU A 23 1.54 8.33 -14.41
C LEU A 23 2.01 6.90 -14.13
N GLU A 24 3.14 6.78 -13.40
CA GLU A 24 3.66 5.50 -12.92
C GLU A 24 3.70 5.50 -11.39
N PRO A 25 2.74 4.85 -10.75
CA PRO A 25 2.70 4.79 -9.29
C PRO A 25 3.64 3.74 -8.69
N ASN A 26 4.10 2.76 -9.48
CA ASN A 26 4.98 1.70 -9.01
C ASN A 26 6.46 2.09 -9.06
N MET A 27 7.27 1.39 -8.26
CA MET A 27 8.74 1.54 -8.27
C MET A 27 9.41 0.80 -9.45
N VAL A 28 8.62 0.12 -10.29
CA VAL A 28 9.04 -0.50 -11.55
C VAL A 28 8.19 0.09 -12.67
N ILE A 29 8.83 0.54 -13.77
CA ILE A 29 8.07 1.11 -14.89
C ILE A 29 7.22 0.05 -15.58
N GLY A 30 5.91 0.29 -15.68
CA GLY A 30 4.98 -0.58 -16.38
C GLY A 30 5.28 -0.63 -17.89
N ARG A 31 5.04 -1.79 -18.53
CA ARG A 31 5.36 -2.03 -19.95
C ARG A 31 4.72 -1.02 -20.89
N ALA A 32 3.46 -0.66 -20.66
CA ALA A 32 2.77 0.36 -21.45
C ALA A 32 3.42 1.74 -21.29
N ASN A 33 3.71 2.17 -20.04
CA ASN A 33 4.39 3.43 -19.77
C ASN A 33 5.79 3.44 -20.42
N LYS A 34 6.55 2.34 -20.32
CA LYS A 34 7.87 2.19 -20.94
C LYS A 34 7.80 2.38 -22.47
N PHE A 35 6.79 1.79 -23.13
CA PHE A 35 6.59 1.95 -24.57
C PHE A 35 6.30 3.41 -24.98
N PHE A 36 5.44 4.10 -24.19
CA PHE A 36 5.03 5.47 -24.50
C PHE A 36 5.98 6.55 -23.97
N LEU A 37 7.07 6.22 -23.25
CA LEU A 37 8.04 7.21 -22.75
C LEU A 37 8.57 8.13 -23.86
N LYS A 38 8.87 7.61 -25.04
CA LYS A 38 9.38 8.41 -26.15
C LYS A 38 8.35 9.41 -26.69
N PHE A 39 7.07 9.11 -26.56
CA PHE A 39 5.96 9.90 -27.11
C PHE A 39 5.28 10.82 -26.08
N CYS A 40 5.49 10.59 -24.78
CA CYS A 40 4.89 11.43 -23.74
C CYS A 40 5.62 12.76 -23.62
N LYS A 41 4.89 13.79 -23.18
CA LYS A 41 5.45 15.08 -22.78
C LYS A 41 6.17 14.95 -21.45
N LYS A 42 5.49 14.39 -20.44
CA LYS A 42 6.02 14.13 -19.10
C LYS A 42 5.53 12.78 -18.59
N ILE A 43 6.30 12.20 -17.69
CA ILE A 43 5.90 11.06 -16.86
C ILE A 43 6.03 11.43 -15.39
N ILE A 44 4.95 11.22 -14.67
CA ILE A 44 4.81 11.54 -13.25
C ILE A 44 5.06 10.26 -12.46
N CYS A 45 5.97 10.31 -11.49
CA CYS A 45 6.35 9.18 -10.63
C CYS A 45 6.37 9.62 -9.17
N TYR A 46 6.47 8.65 -8.26
CA TYR A 46 6.55 8.89 -6.81
C TYR A 46 7.98 8.77 -6.26
N SER A 47 8.94 8.42 -7.13
CA SER A 47 10.37 8.32 -6.79
C SER A 47 11.21 8.64 -8.03
N GLU A 48 12.44 9.10 -7.80
CA GLU A 48 13.44 9.27 -8.86
C GLU A 48 14.03 7.91 -9.32
N ASN A 49 14.02 6.93 -8.42
CA ASN A 49 14.63 5.62 -8.62
C ASN A 49 13.59 4.60 -9.09
N ILE A 50 13.10 4.77 -10.33
CA ILE A 50 12.17 3.82 -10.95
C ILE A 50 12.96 2.76 -11.71
N ILE A 51 12.79 1.50 -11.34
CA ILE A 51 13.47 0.36 -11.98
C ILE A 51 12.98 0.23 -13.43
N GLY A 52 13.93 0.04 -14.33
CA GLY A 52 13.67 -0.07 -15.77
C GLY A 52 13.40 1.26 -16.49
N PHE A 53 13.52 2.40 -15.79
CA PHE A 53 13.42 3.72 -16.39
C PHE A 53 14.69 4.05 -17.20
N HIS A 54 14.52 4.45 -18.46
CA HIS A 54 15.65 4.74 -19.34
C HIS A 54 16.19 6.17 -19.11
N LYS A 55 17.50 6.29 -18.94
CA LYS A 55 18.18 7.57 -18.60
C LYS A 55 17.91 8.70 -19.59
N ASP A 56 17.75 8.39 -20.88
CA ASP A 56 17.49 9.37 -21.94
C ASP A 56 16.18 10.14 -21.76
N PHE A 57 15.26 9.62 -20.96
CA PHE A 57 13.98 10.27 -20.69
C PHE A 57 13.93 10.97 -19.32
N LYS A 58 15.07 11.12 -18.64
CA LYS A 58 15.14 11.76 -17.31
C LYS A 58 14.58 13.20 -17.32
N ASN A 59 14.72 13.92 -18.43
CA ASN A 59 14.16 15.27 -18.62
C ASN A 59 12.62 15.31 -18.66
N LYS A 60 11.96 14.18 -18.90
CA LYS A 60 10.50 14.04 -18.85
C LYS A 60 9.98 13.64 -17.48
N LEU A 61 10.86 13.16 -16.58
CA LEU A 61 10.47 12.67 -15.25
C LEU A 61 10.06 13.86 -14.37
N LYS A 62 8.90 13.73 -13.75
CA LYS A 62 8.40 14.63 -12.70
C LYS A 62 8.03 13.83 -11.47
N ILE A 63 8.54 14.26 -10.33
CA ILE A 63 8.28 13.61 -9.06
C ILE A 63 7.23 14.39 -8.30
N ILE A 64 6.19 13.70 -7.86
CA ILE A 64 5.17 14.25 -6.97
C ILE A 64 4.91 13.28 -5.81
N ASN A 65 4.29 13.78 -4.75
CA ASN A 65 3.76 12.92 -3.70
C ASN A 65 2.66 12.00 -4.26
N PRO A 66 2.50 10.77 -3.69
CA PRO A 66 1.48 9.84 -4.15
C PRO A 66 0.07 10.45 -4.18
N LEU A 67 -0.63 10.22 -5.30
CA LEU A 67 -2.04 10.58 -5.46
C LEU A 67 -2.91 9.61 -4.66
N VAL A 68 -3.57 10.11 -3.65
CA VAL A 68 -4.47 9.33 -2.77
C VAL A 68 -5.86 9.98 -2.79
N ARG A 69 -6.90 9.20 -2.56
CA ARG A 69 -8.27 9.71 -2.52
C ARG A 69 -8.45 10.77 -1.42
N LYS A 70 -9.20 11.84 -1.71
CA LYS A 70 -9.38 13.00 -0.81
C LYS A 70 -9.76 12.61 0.63
N LYS A 71 -10.60 11.61 0.80
CA LYS A 71 -11.07 11.16 2.13
C LYS A 71 -9.94 10.70 3.07
N TYR A 72 -8.82 10.19 2.54
CA TYR A 72 -7.67 9.79 3.37
C TYR A 72 -6.94 10.99 3.96
N TYR A 73 -6.90 12.12 3.28
CA TYR A 73 -6.30 13.34 3.84
C TYR A 73 -7.08 13.87 5.04
N ASN A 74 -8.41 13.72 5.04
CA ASN A 74 -9.24 14.08 6.19
C ASN A 74 -9.03 13.12 7.37
N GLU A 75 -8.84 11.83 7.09
CA GLU A 75 -8.63 10.80 8.10
C GLU A 75 -7.26 10.88 8.76
N LYS A 76 -6.23 11.31 8.03
CA LYS A 76 -4.85 11.50 8.52
C LYS A 76 -4.76 12.33 9.81
N LEU A 77 -5.71 13.23 10.03
CA LEU A 77 -5.73 14.15 11.17
C LEU A 77 -6.42 13.58 12.41
N LYS A 78 -7.01 12.38 12.32
CA LYS A 78 -7.70 11.76 13.44
C LYS A 78 -6.76 10.90 14.26
N GLU A 79 -6.94 11.00 15.57
CA GLU A 79 -6.31 10.12 16.55
C GLU A 79 -7.33 9.11 17.04
N TYR A 80 -6.87 7.90 17.29
CA TYR A 80 -7.66 6.82 17.85
C TYR A 80 -6.96 6.29 19.09
N ASP A 81 -7.69 6.25 20.20
CA ASP A 81 -7.25 5.58 21.43
C ASP A 81 -7.86 4.19 21.47
N ASN A 82 -7.03 3.17 21.33
CA ASN A 82 -7.44 1.78 21.30
C ASN A 82 -7.13 1.11 22.64
N GLU A 83 -8.13 0.53 23.29
CA GLU A 83 -7.93 -0.29 24.49
C GLU A 83 -7.08 -1.54 24.20
N LYS A 84 -7.22 -2.10 22.99
CA LYS A 84 -6.46 -3.28 22.52
C LYS A 84 -5.67 -2.92 21.28
N PHE A 85 -4.50 -3.55 21.12
CA PHE A 85 -3.73 -3.42 19.90
C PHE A 85 -4.53 -3.91 18.70
N THR A 86 -4.78 -3.03 17.74
CA THR A 86 -5.65 -3.29 16.59
C THR A 86 -4.84 -3.61 15.35
N LEU A 87 -4.97 -4.83 14.85
CA LEU A 87 -4.43 -5.27 13.56
C LEU A 87 -5.47 -5.11 12.45
N ILE A 88 -5.06 -4.61 11.28
CA ILE A 88 -5.89 -4.69 10.08
C ILE A 88 -5.18 -5.49 8.99
N LEU A 89 -5.88 -6.46 8.39
CA LEU A 89 -5.42 -7.26 7.26
C LEU A 89 -6.12 -6.81 5.99
N ILE A 90 -5.36 -6.41 4.96
CA ILE A 90 -5.90 -5.90 3.68
C ILE A 90 -5.29 -6.67 2.52
N GLY A 91 -6.09 -7.55 1.90
CA GLY A 91 -5.68 -8.36 0.76
C GLY A 91 -5.68 -7.62 -0.58
N GLY A 92 -6.27 -6.43 -0.63
CA GLY A 92 -6.52 -5.69 -1.87
C GLY A 92 -7.73 -6.25 -2.67
N SER A 93 -7.95 -5.69 -3.86
CA SER A 93 -9.14 -5.97 -4.69
C SER A 93 -9.28 -7.43 -5.16
N GLN A 94 -8.20 -8.19 -5.16
CA GLN A 94 -8.20 -9.61 -5.56
C GLN A 94 -8.25 -10.56 -4.36
N GLY A 95 -8.35 -10.02 -3.14
CA GLY A 95 -8.21 -10.79 -1.90
C GLY A 95 -6.79 -11.34 -1.71
N ALA A 96 -6.51 -11.89 -0.55
CA ALA A 96 -5.23 -12.53 -0.28
C ALA A 96 -5.48 -13.89 0.36
N GLN A 97 -5.54 -14.94 -0.46
CA GLN A 97 -5.76 -16.31 0.04
C GLN A 97 -4.80 -16.73 1.15
N ILE A 98 -3.56 -16.19 1.14
CA ILE A 98 -2.60 -16.45 2.22
C ILE A 98 -3.09 -15.87 3.56
N PHE A 99 -3.78 -14.72 3.55
CA PHE A 99 -4.31 -14.10 4.76
C PHE A 99 -5.40 -14.97 5.37
N ASP A 100 -6.30 -15.47 4.52
CA ASP A 100 -7.41 -16.33 4.93
C ASP A 100 -6.97 -17.75 5.35
N LYS A 101 -5.87 -18.28 4.78
CA LYS A 101 -5.47 -19.69 4.98
C LYS A 101 -4.35 -19.88 5.98
N ILE A 102 -3.45 -18.92 6.12
CA ILE A 102 -2.22 -19.10 6.89
C ILE A 102 -2.09 -18.04 7.99
N LEU A 103 -2.27 -16.75 7.63
CA LEU A 103 -2.00 -15.69 8.60
C LEU A 103 -2.98 -15.67 9.77
N HIS A 104 -4.25 -16.06 9.56
CA HIS A 104 -5.22 -16.12 10.66
C HIS A 104 -4.78 -17.07 11.77
N GLU A 105 -4.17 -18.21 11.42
CA GLU A 105 -3.64 -19.15 12.41
C GLU A 105 -2.51 -18.54 13.24
N SER A 106 -1.56 -17.87 12.58
CA SER A 106 -0.47 -17.15 13.28
C SER A 106 -0.99 -16.03 14.18
N ILE A 107 -2.03 -15.31 13.74
CA ILE A 107 -2.67 -14.26 14.55
C ILE A 107 -3.35 -14.87 15.78
N ILE A 108 -4.01 -16.01 15.65
CA ILE A 108 -4.61 -16.74 16.78
C ILE A 108 -3.53 -17.15 17.78
N GLU A 109 -2.40 -17.71 17.32
CA GLU A 109 -1.30 -18.08 18.22
C GLU A 109 -0.72 -16.85 18.95
N VAL A 110 -0.51 -15.76 18.24
CA VAL A 110 -0.02 -14.51 18.83
C VAL A 110 -1.02 -13.93 19.84
N SER A 111 -2.32 -14.02 19.58
CA SER A 111 -3.36 -13.49 20.45
C SER A 111 -3.43 -14.17 21.81
N LYS A 112 -3.00 -15.45 21.93
CA LYS A 112 -2.90 -16.17 23.19
C LYS A 112 -1.87 -15.55 24.14
N ILE A 113 -0.89 -14.81 23.59
CA ILE A 113 0.19 -14.15 24.35
C ILE A 113 -0.10 -12.66 24.53
N LYS A 114 -0.62 -12.00 23.50
CA LYS A 114 -0.94 -10.56 23.47
C LYS A 114 -2.37 -10.35 22.97
N PRO A 115 -3.29 -9.86 23.81
CA PRO A 115 -4.66 -9.58 23.39
C PRO A 115 -4.71 -8.62 22.20
N LEU A 116 -5.50 -8.98 21.17
CA LEU A 116 -5.62 -8.25 19.92
C LEU A 116 -7.09 -7.94 19.60
N LYS A 117 -7.29 -6.88 18.81
CA LYS A 117 -8.46 -6.68 17.97
C LYS A 117 -8.05 -6.88 16.52
N VAL A 118 -8.84 -7.59 15.73
CA VAL A 118 -8.53 -7.92 14.34
C VAL A 118 -9.62 -7.39 13.41
N ILE A 119 -9.20 -6.58 12.44
CA ILE A 119 -10.02 -6.14 11.31
C ILE A 119 -9.50 -6.88 10.08
N HIS A 120 -10.32 -7.74 9.44
CA HIS A 120 -9.82 -8.61 8.37
C HIS A 120 -10.67 -8.53 7.11
N GLN A 121 -10.06 -8.05 6.02
CA GLN A 121 -10.67 -8.05 4.70
C GLN A 121 -10.51 -9.42 4.04
N THR A 122 -11.62 -10.08 3.73
CA THR A 122 -11.65 -11.39 3.08
C THR A 122 -12.71 -11.45 1.97
N ASN A 123 -12.78 -12.57 1.26
CA ASN A 123 -13.89 -12.83 0.34
C ASN A 123 -15.19 -13.11 1.11
N LYS A 124 -16.32 -12.68 0.54
CA LYS A 124 -17.66 -12.84 1.14
C LYS A 124 -17.94 -14.26 1.67
N LYS A 125 -17.49 -15.28 0.94
CA LYS A 125 -17.67 -16.71 1.33
C LYS A 125 -16.88 -17.13 2.58
N ASN A 126 -15.86 -16.41 2.98
CA ASN A 126 -14.99 -16.75 4.12
C ASN A 126 -15.31 -15.94 5.37
N ILE A 127 -16.24 -14.97 5.30
CA ILE A 127 -16.56 -14.05 6.40
C ILE A 127 -16.98 -14.82 7.65
N ASP A 128 -18.00 -15.67 7.54
CA ASP A 128 -18.54 -16.41 8.69
C ASP A 128 -17.51 -17.38 9.27
N THR A 129 -16.74 -18.04 8.42
CA THR A 129 -15.67 -18.96 8.85
C THR A 129 -14.61 -18.24 9.68
N LEU A 130 -14.07 -17.12 9.18
CA LEU A 130 -13.04 -16.36 9.90
C LEU A 130 -13.60 -15.70 11.17
N LYS A 131 -14.84 -15.19 11.10
CA LYS A 131 -15.52 -14.61 12.26
C LYS A 131 -15.65 -15.62 13.39
N ASN A 132 -16.10 -16.86 13.09
CA ASN A 132 -16.22 -17.93 14.05
C ASN A 132 -14.84 -18.31 14.63
N LEU A 133 -13.84 -18.52 13.79
CA LEU A 133 -12.48 -18.88 14.21
C LEU A 133 -11.89 -17.84 15.18
N TYR A 134 -12.02 -16.55 14.90
CA TYR A 134 -11.54 -15.51 15.79
C TYR A 134 -12.36 -15.43 17.09
N SER A 135 -13.68 -15.57 16.99
CA SER A 135 -14.57 -15.52 18.17
C SER A 135 -14.37 -16.70 19.13
N GLU A 136 -14.18 -17.92 18.61
CA GLU A 136 -13.85 -19.13 19.38
C GLU A 136 -12.52 -18.98 20.15
N ASN A 137 -11.60 -18.16 19.61
CA ASN A 137 -10.32 -17.85 20.25
C ASN A 137 -10.37 -16.53 21.05
N THR A 138 -11.57 -16.01 21.38
CA THR A 138 -11.78 -14.78 22.17
C THR A 138 -11.13 -13.51 21.60
N ILE A 139 -10.93 -13.48 20.28
CA ILE A 139 -10.38 -12.33 19.55
C ILE A 139 -11.54 -11.41 19.16
N ASP A 140 -11.49 -10.16 19.61
CA ASP A 140 -12.38 -9.11 19.11
C ASP A 140 -12.12 -8.89 17.62
N ASN A 141 -13.18 -9.02 16.79
CA ASN A 141 -12.97 -9.04 15.34
C ASN A 141 -14.06 -8.31 14.55
N PHE A 142 -13.64 -7.74 13.41
CA PHE A 142 -14.51 -7.21 12.37
C PHE A 142 -14.07 -7.74 11.01
N ILE A 143 -14.90 -8.64 10.43
CA ILE A 143 -14.58 -9.31 9.16
C ILE A 143 -15.47 -8.76 8.06
N PHE A 144 -14.88 -8.38 6.92
CA PHE A 144 -15.60 -7.76 5.82
C PHE A 144 -15.02 -8.14 4.44
N ASP A 145 -15.80 -8.01 3.37
CA ASP A 145 -15.33 -8.18 2.00
C ASP A 145 -14.97 -6.84 1.36
N PHE A 146 -15.86 -5.88 1.45
CA PHE A 146 -15.70 -4.55 0.89
C PHE A 146 -16.26 -3.49 1.84
N ASP A 147 -15.51 -2.40 2.01
CA ASP A 147 -15.96 -1.23 2.73
C ASP A 147 -15.59 0.05 1.99
N GLN A 148 -16.58 0.89 1.72
CA GLN A 148 -16.35 2.19 1.08
C GLN A 148 -15.51 3.12 1.96
N ASN A 149 -15.56 2.94 3.28
CA ASN A 149 -14.87 3.74 4.29
C ASN A 149 -13.65 3.03 4.88
N ILE A 150 -12.98 2.19 4.09
CA ILE A 150 -11.78 1.47 4.51
C ILE A 150 -10.70 2.40 5.12
N ASN A 151 -10.68 3.69 4.73
CA ASN A 151 -9.82 4.68 5.36
C ASN A 151 -10.07 4.83 6.87
N LEU A 152 -11.33 4.72 7.33
CA LEU A 152 -11.68 4.75 8.75
C LEU A 152 -11.15 3.51 9.48
N LEU A 153 -11.30 2.34 8.85
CA LEU A 153 -10.79 1.08 9.40
C LEU A 153 -9.27 1.07 9.49
N ILE A 154 -8.58 1.56 8.45
CA ILE A 154 -7.12 1.73 8.47
C ILE A 154 -6.72 2.75 9.55
N GLY A 155 -7.47 3.86 9.67
CA GLY A 155 -7.24 4.88 10.69
C GLY A 155 -7.28 4.33 12.11
N GLN A 156 -8.14 3.38 12.40
CA GLN A 156 -8.28 2.74 13.72
C GLN A 156 -7.15 1.73 14.03
N ALA A 157 -6.43 1.23 13.02
CA ALA A 157 -5.42 0.21 13.25
C ALA A 157 -4.11 0.78 13.81
N ASP A 158 -3.44 0.00 14.64
CA ASP A 158 -2.09 0.26 15.13
C ASP A 158 -1.04 -0.31 14.16
N LEU A 159 -1.36 -1.41 13.49
CA LEU A 159 -0.51 -2.08 12.49
C LEU A 159 -1.36 -2.60 11.33
N CYS A 160 -0.89 -2.39 10.11
CA CYS A 160 -1.50 -2.96 8.91
C CYS A 160 -0.69 -4.16 8.42
N ILE A 161 -1.35 -5.24 8.00
CA ILE A 161 -0.76 -6.34 7.24
C ILE A 161 -1.38 -6.30 5.86
N THR A 162 -0.56 -6.14 4.81
CA THR A 162 -1.11 -5.79 3.49
C THR A 162 -0.31 -6.36 2.33
N ARG A 163 -0.98 -6.50 1.18
CA ARG A 163 -0.30 -6.63 -0.11
C ARG A 163 0.41 -5.31 -0.47
N ALA A 164 1.45 -5.39 -1.30
CA ALA A 164 2.28 -4.24 -1.65
C ALA A 164 1.87 -3.56 -2.98
N GLY A 165 0.57 -3.40 -3.22
CA GLY A 165 0.06 -2.57 -4.31
C GLY A 165 0.37 -1.10 -4.08
N ALA A 166 0.84 -0.37 -5.11
CA ALA A 166 1.29 1.01 -4.97
C ALA A 166 0.24 1.94 -4.34
N SER A 167 -1.04 1.82 -4.74
CA SER A 167 -2.12 2.64 -4.18
C SER A 167 -2.41 2.30 -2.72
N SER A 168 -2.44 1.00 -2.38
CA SER A 168 -2.70 0.56 -0.99
C SER A 168 -1.59 1.03 -0.05
N LEU A 169 -0.31 0.88 -0.46
CA LEU A 169 0.81 1.36 0.36
C LEU A 169 0.81 2.88 0.49
N ALA A 170 0.46 3.62 -0.57
CA ALA A 170 0.34 5.07 -0.51
C ALA A 170 -0.78 5.52 0.45
N GLU A 171 -1.94 4.85 0.42
CA GLU A 171 -3.07 5.12 1.31
C GLU A 171 -2.72 4.86 2.78
N ILE A 172 -2.12 3.70 3.09
CA ILE A 172 -1.69 3.33 4.45
C ILE A 172 -0.58 4.27 4.94
N SER A 173 0.41 4.55 4.07
CA SER A 173 1.50 5.46 4.37
C SER A 173 1.00 6.87 4.69
N LEU A 174 0.03 7.40 3.92
CA LEU A 174 -0.53 8.72 4.16
C LEU A 174 -1.20 8.84 5.54
N LEU A 175 -1.79 7.75 6.04
CA LEU A 175 -2.40 7.68 7.38
C LEU A 175 -1.36 7.45 8.48
N ASN A 176 -0.06 7.46 8.17
CA ASN A 176 1.05 7.22 9.09
C ASN A 176 0.93 5.90 9.87
N LYS A 177 0.31 4.87 9.24
CA LYS A 177 0.16 3.55 9.87
C LYS A 177 1.33 2.65 9.51
N PRO A 178 2.12 2.19 10.49
CA PRO A 178 3.14 1.16 10.26
C PRO A 178 2.53 -0.09 9.64
N PHE A 179 3.28 -0.80 8.79
CA PHE A 179 2.73 -1.96 8.12
C PHE A 179 3.75 -3.06 7.87
N VAL A 180 3.25 -4.29 7.84
CA VAL A 180 3.94 -5.46 7.31
C VAL A 180 3.46 -5.68 5.88
N ALA A 181 4.35 -5.47 4.91
CA ALA A 181 4.06 -5.71 3.51
C ALA A 181 4.35 -7.17 3.15
N ILE A 182 3.38 -7.85 2.53
CA ILE A 182 3.53 -9.21 1.98
C ILE A 182 3.29 -9.13 0.47
N PRO A 183 4.36 -8.90 -0.32
CA PRO A 183 4.25 -8.77 -1.77
C PRO A 183 3.65 -10.00 -2.42
N LEU A 184 2.85 -9.82 -3.47
CA LEU A 184 2.31 -10.92 -4.26
C LEU A 184 3.41 -11.48 -5.18
N PRO A 185 3.82 -12.76 -5.06
CA PRO A 185 4.91 -13.34 -5.85
C PRO A 185 4.68 -13.30 -7.36
N SER A 186 3.42 -13.46 -7.79
CA SER A 186 3.01 -13.44 -9.19
C SER A 186 2.84 -12.01 -9.76
N SER A 187 3.24 -10.98 -9.01
CA SER A 187 3.15 -9.61 -9.50
C SER A 187 4.10 -9.39 -10.68
N LYS A 188 3.58 -8.81 -11.77
CA LYS A 188 4.38 -8.58 -12.98
C LYS A 188 5.63 -7.76 -12.68
N ASP A 189 6.76 -8.23 -13.22
CA ASP A 189 8.05 -7.57 -13.10
C ASP A 189 8.42 -7.27 -11.61
N ASN A 190 7.92 -8.08 -10.67
CA ASN A 190 8.11 -7.96 -9.20
C ASN A 190 7.72 -6.58 -8.61
N HIS A 191 6.82 -5.84 -9.28
CA HIS A 191 6.52 -4.46 -8.87
C HIS A 191 6.04 -4.34 -7.42
N GLN A 192 5.34 -5.37 -6.86
CA GLN A 192 4.93 -5.31 -5.45
C GLN A 192 6.12 -5.43 -4.49
N LEU A 193 7.09 -6.28 -4.78
CA LEU A 193 8.30 -6.38 -3.98
C LEU A 193 9.06 -5.05 -3.98
N GLU A 194 9.21 -4.43 -5.13
CA GLU A 194 9.93 -3.15 -5.24
C GLU A 194 9.15 -1.99 -4.59
N ASN A 195 7.84 -1.99 -4.67
CA ASN A 195 7.02 -1.05 -3.91
C ASN A 195 7.23 -1.22 -2.38
N ALA A 196 7.26 -2.45 -1.87
CA ALA A 196 7.53 -2.72 -0.46
C ALA A 196 8.95 -2.30 -0.07
N ASN A 197 9.96 -2.61 -0.90
CA ASN A 197 11.35 -2.24 -0.67
C ASN A 197 11.56 -0.72 -0.59
N TYR A 198 10.81 0.07 -1.37
CA TYR A 198 10.85 1.52 -1.28
C TYR A 198 10.53 2.03 0.14
N TYR A 199 9.48 1.52 0.77
CA TYR A 199 9.10 1.89 2.14
C TYR A 199 10.02 1.25 3.18
N LYS A 200 10.47 0.02 2.98
CA LYS A 200 11.45 -0.66 3.85
C LYS A 200 12.75 0.12 3.94
N ASN A 201 13.30 0.57 2.80
CA ASN A 201 14.55 1.34 2.75
C ASN A 201 14.43 2.72 3.41
N LYS A 202 13.21 3.22 3.58
CA LYS A 202 12.92 4.45 4.35
C LYS A 202 12.60 4.17 5.82
N GLY A 203 12.71 2.92 6.28
CA GLY A 203 12.44 2.51 7.65
C GLY A 203 10.96 2.57 8.04
N CYS A 204 10.03 2.56 7.06
CA CYS A 204 8.60 2.77 7.28
C CYS A 204 7.81 1.48 7.55
N CYS A 205 8.35 0.31 7.19
CA CYS A 205 7.62 -0.95 7.25
C CYS A 205 8.54 -2.16 7.48
N TRP A 206 7.92 -3.32 7.67
CA TRP A 206 8.54 -4.64 7.55
C TRP A 206 8.09 -5.28 6.25
N VAL A 207 8.93 -6.18 5.71
CA VAL A 207 8.61 -6.94 4.49
C VAL A 207 8.78 -8.41 4.77
N VAL A 208 7.75 -9.18 4.49
CA VAL A 208 7.74 -10.64 4.58
C VAL A 208 7.54 -11.21 3.18
N ASP A 209 8.50 -12.00 2.71
CA ASP A 209 8.35 -12.67 1.42
C ASP A 209 7.39 -13.86 1.57
N GLN A 210 6.42 -13.93 0.65
CA GLN A 210 5.47 -15.04 0.64
C GLN A 210 6.09 -16.34 0.13
N ILE A 211 7.12 -16.28 -0.72
CA ILE A 211 7.77 -17.49 -1.28
C ILE A 211 8.42 -18.29 -0.16
N ASP A 212 9.14 -17.60 0.72
CA ASP A 212 9.86 -18.18 1.85
C ASP A 212 9.09 -17.99 3.17
N PHE A 213 7.74 -17.99 3.09
CA PHE A 213 6.93 -17.77 4.28
C PHE A 213 7.10 -18.88 5.30
N ASP A 214 7.60 -18.51 6.47
CA ASP A 214 7.74 -19.34 7.64
C ASP A 214 6.77 -18.85 8.73
N LYS A 215 5.85 -19.72 9.13
CA LYS A 215 4.80 -19.39 10.11
C LYS A 215 5.42 -18.95 11.45
N LYS A 216 6.42 -19.67 11.94
CA LYS A 216 7.04 -19.38 13.23
C LYS A 216 7.79 -18.04 13.21
N LYS A 217 8.58 -17.77 12.16
CA LYS A 217 9.25 -16.48 11.98
C LYS A 217 8.26 -15.33 11.90
N PHE A 218 7.10 -15.54 11.28
CA PHE A 218 6.06 -14.52 11.20
C PHE A 218 5.42 -14.24 12.57
N GLU A 219 5.14 -15.29 13.35
CA GLU A 219 4.66 -15.18 14.73
C GLU A 219 5.65 -14.43 15.61
N ASP A 220 6.94 -14.78 15.54
CA ASP A 220 8.02 -14.13 16.29
C ASP A 220 8.15 -12.65 15.87
N LEU A 221 8.03 -12.35 14.57
CA LEU A 221 8.01 -10.97 14.08
C LEU A 221 6.83 -10.18 14.68
N LEU A 222 5.62 -10.73 14.66
CA LEU A 222 4.44 -10.07 15.23
C LEU A 222 4.59 -9.85 16.72
N LEU A 223 5.05 -10.85 17.48
CA LEU A 223 5.29 -10.74 18.92
C LEU A 223 6.34 -9.67 19.23
N ASN A 224 7.41 -9.59 18.43
CA ASN A 224 8.41 -8.54 18.58
C ASN A 224 7.81 -7.15 18.33
N ILE A 225 7.05 -6.97 17.25
CA ILE A 225 6.37 -5.71 16.94
C ILE A 225 5.43 -5.30 18.09
N LEU A 226 4.59 -6.23 18.56
CA LEU A 226 3.63 -5.98 19.65
C LEU A 226 4.30 -5.65 21.01
N SER A 227 5.52 -6.10 21.20
CA SER A 227 6.28 -5.88 22.44
C SER A 227 7.20 -4.65 22.37
N ASN A 228 7.47 -4.14 21.17
CA ASN A 228 8.42 -3.03 20.96
C ASN A 228 7.69 -1.78 20.44
N LYS A 229 7.11 -1.03 21.38
CA LYS A 229 6.40 0.23 21.06
C LYS A 229 7.33 1.27 20.40
N ASP A 230 8.60 1.29 20.76
CA ASP A 230 9.57 2.23 20.20
C ASP A 230 9.82 1.98 18.71
N GLU A 231 9.88 0.73 18.29
CA GLU A 231 10.04 0.40 16.87
C GLU A 231 8.82 0.81 16.04
N ILE A 232 7.61 0.62 16.58
CA ILE A 232 6.37 1.11 15.96
C ILE A 232 6.42 2.63 15.83
N LEU A 233 6.80 3.33 16.88
CA LEU A 233 6.90 4.80 16.90
C LEU A 233 7.95 5.29 15.88
N ILE A 234 9.10 4.66 15.78
CA ILE A 234 10.12 4.98 14.78
C ILE A 234 9.54 4.89 13.36
N LYS A 235 8.81 3.80 13.04
CA LYS A 235 8.20 3.64 11.72
C LYS A 235 7.11 4.67 11.46
N LYS A 236 6.27 4.96 12.45
CA LYS A 236 5.27 6.03 12.38
C LYS A 236 5.93 7.39 12.07
N ASN A 237 6.97 7.75 12.80
CA ASN A 237 7.71 9.00 12.60
C ASN A 237 8.38 9.06 11.20
N ASN A 238 8.88 7.94 10.69
CA ASN A 238 9.43 7.88 9.33
C ASN A 238 8.35 8.07 8.26
N LEU A 239 7.15 7.52 8.46
CA LEU A 239 6.00 7.75 7.60
C LEU A 239 5.54 9.22 7.64
N GLU A 240 5.51 9.84 8.81
CA GLU A 240 5.19 11.26 8.98
C GLU A 240 6.16 12.15 8.21
N LYS A 241 7.47 11.90 8.35
CA LYS A 241 8.52 12.61 7.59
C LYS A 241 8.34 12.43 6.08
N LEU A 242 8.06 11.20 5.63
CA LEU A 242 7.85 10.89 4.22
C LEU A 242 6.63 11.64 3.66
N ASN A 243 5.58 11.83 4.47
CA ASN A 243 4.32 12.43 4.07
C ASN A 243 4.13 13.87 4.57
N TYR A 244 5.17 14.53 5.06
CA TYR A 244 5.07 15.86 5.65
C TYR A 244 4.39 16.88 4.71
N GLN A 245 4.80 16.90 3.45
CA GLN A 245 4.23 17.80 2.42
C GLN A 245 3.11 17.14 1.59
N ASN A 246 2.74 15.89 1.90
CA ASN A 246 1.68 15.20 1.18
C ASN A 246 0.30 15.61 1.72
N THR A 247 -0.15 16.78 1.28
CA THR A 247 -1.48 17.34 1.52
C THR A 247 -2.28 17.34 0.24
N TRP A 248 -3.62 17.34 0.35
CA TRP A 248 -4.50 17.40 -0.83
C TRP A 248 -4.19 18.60 -1.74
N ASN A 249 -3.97 19.78 -1.15
CA ASN A 249 -3.67 21.00 -1.90
C ASN A 249 -2.31 20.91 -2.60
N ASN A 250 -1.26 20.49 -1.91
CA ASN A 250 0.09 20.40 -2.48
C ASN A 250 0.16 19.39 -3.65
N VAL A 251 -0.49 18.24 -3.50
CA VAL A 251 -0.48 17.21 -4.54
C VAL A 251 -1.23 17.69 -5.78
N ASN A 252 -2.40 18.32 -5.61
CA ASN A 252 -3.15 18.88 -6.74
C ASN A 252 -2.39 20.02 -7.42
N GLN A 253 -1.79 20.93 -6.65
CA GLN A 253 -1.00 22.03 -7.21
C GLN A 253 0.21 21.51 -7.99
N ASN A 254 0.93 20.52 -7.46
CA ASN A 254 2.05 19.91 -8.16
C ASN A 254 1.61 19.23 -9.47
N LEU A 255 0.48 18.53 -9.45
CA LEU A 255 -0.08 17.91 -10.66
C LEU A 255 -0.46 18.96 -11.72
N LEU A 256 -1.14 20.04 -11.31
CA LEU A 256 -1.52 21.13 -12.20
C LEU A 256 -0.28 21.82 -12.79
N ASN A 257 0.74 22.05 -11.99
CA ASN A 257 2.00 22.64 -12.45
C ASN A 257 2.66 21.79 -13.55
N VAL A 258 2.70 20.44 -13.36
CA VAL A 258 3.25 19.52 -14.37
C VAL A 258 2.45 19.55 -15.69
N ILE A 259 1.11 19.67 -15.61
CA ILE A 259 0.25 19.70 -16.80
C ILE A 259 0.36 21.05 -17.53
N ASN A 260 0.49 22.15 -16.79
CA ASN A 260 0.54 23.51 -17.32
C ASN A 260 1.96 23.95 -17.74
N GLU A 261 3.02 23.21 -17.39
CA GLU A 261 4.36 23.44 -17.94
C GLU A 261 4.33 23.33 -19.48
N ASN A 262 4.60 24.41 -20.17
CA ASN A 262 4.62 24.48 -21.65
C ASN A 262 5.82 23.74 -22.25
#